data_2307e8dc47472cfaabf4ff3c4608e497
#
_entry.id   2307e8dc47472cfaabf4ff3c4608e497
#
_cell.length_a   1.000
_cell.length_b   1.000
_cell.length_c   1.000
_cell.angle_alpha   90.00
_cell.angle_beta   90.00
_cell.angle_gamma   90.00
#
_symmetry.space_group_name_H-M   'P 1'
#
loop_
_entity.id
_entity.type
_entity.pdbx_description
1 polymer ?
#
loop_
_entity_poly.entity_id
_entity_poly.type
_entity_poly.pdbx_seq_one_letter_code
_entity_poly.pdbx_strand_id
1 'polypeptide(L)'
;HYETTGPEIFESISDKFVPDAFILGTGTGGTLMGTGKYLKEKWPDIKIIAIEPAESPVMSGGEPGLHGIQGIGDGSKFLVDLDFVDEVHTIKTSTSESASKHLAKKYGLFVGVSAGANLYSSFDWLRKNNCKNAITIICDRGERYFSCL
;
A
#
# COMPACT_ATOMS: atom_id res chain seq x y z
N HIS A 1 11.48 -8.64 5.57
CA HIS A 1 10.99 -7.26 5.72
C HIS A 1 11.00 -6.76 7.17
N TYR A 2 10.85 -7.66 8.16
CA TYR A 2 10.98 -7.28 9.57
C TYR A 2 12.42 -6.90 9.93
N GLU A 3 13.41 -7.67 9.43
CA GLU A 3 14.83 -7.45 9.73
C GLU A 3 15.54 -6.47 8.78
N THR A 4 14.87 -6.04 7.70
CA THR A 4 15.47 -5.21 6.65
C THR A 4 14.63 -3.97 6.34
N THR A 5 13.52 -4.09 5.64
CA THR A 5 12.69 -2.97 5.17
C THR A 5 12.16 -2.10 6.32
N GLY A 6 11.71 -2.71 7.41
CA GLY A 6 11.24 -2.00 8.60
C GLY A 6 12.33 -1.12 9.22
N PRO A 7 13.51 -1.68 9.58
CA PRO A 7 14.66 -0.90 10.05
C PRO A 7 15.09 0.22 9.10
N GLU A 8 15.21 -0.07 7.80
CA GLU A 8 15.61 0.93 6.79
C GLU A 8 14.64 2.12 6.74
N ILE A 9 13.33 1.87 6.80
CA ILE A 9 12.32 2.92 6.87
C ILE A 9 12.49 3.72 8.16
N PHE A 10 12.59 3.05 9.30
CA PHE A 10 12.72 3.70 10.59
C PHE A 10 13.96 4.61 10.64
N GLU A 11 15.12 4.11 10.24
CA GLU A 11 16.37 4.86 10.20
C GLU A 11 16.30 6.09 9.28
N SER A 12 15.54 5.96 8.18
CA SER A 12 15.43 7.03 7.19
C SER A 12 14.55 8.21 7.63
N ILE A 13 13.60 7.99 8.56
CA ILE A 13 12.58 9.01 8.87
C ILE A 13 12.39 9.32 10.35
N SER A 14 12.95 8.53 11.28
CA SER A 14 12.69 8.67 12.73
C SER A 14 13.11 10.02 13.32
N ASP A 15 14.06 10.70 12.69
CA ASP A 15 14.51 12.04 13.06
C ASP A 15 13.70 13.18 12.39
N LYS A 16 12.79 12.84 11.48
CA LYS A 16 12.04 13.82 10.68
C LYS A 16 10.58 13.95 11.10
N PHE A 17 9.91 12.85 11.33
CA PHE A 17 8.50 12.82 11.73
C PHE A 17 8.09 11.46 12.30
N VAL A 18 6.97 11.44 13.01
CA VAL A 18 6.27 10.22 13.42
C VAL A 18 5.15 9.96 12.40
N PRO A 19 5.10 8.77 11.79
CA PRO A 19 4.04 8.45 10.83
C PRO A 19 2.73 8.10 11.52
N ASP A 20 1.62 8.54 10.94
CA ASP A 20 0.27 8.19 11.38
C ASP A 20 -0.14 6.79 10.88
N ALA A 21 0.32 6.41 9.68
CA ALA A 21 -0.01 5.12 9.08
C ALA A 21 1.09 4.55 8.18
N PHE A 22 1.12 3.21 8.07
CA PHE A 22 1.78 2.45 7.03
C PHE A 22 0.72 1.77 6.16
N ILE A 23 0.65 2.14 4.88
CA ILE A 23 -0.43 1.79 3.95
C ILE A 23 0.17 1.08 2.75
N LEU A 24 -0.25 -0.15 2.46
CA LEU A 24 0.36 -0.94 1.40
C LEU A 24 -0.61 -1.95 0.76
N GLY A 25 -0.54 -2.06 -0.57
CA GLY A 25 -1.17 -3.13 -1.33
C GLY A 25 -0.53 -4.49 -1.03
N THR A 26 -1.35 -5.51 -0.90
CA THR A 26 -0.90 -6.84 -0.50
C THR A 26 -1.04 -7.87 -1.61
N GLY A 27 0.09 -8.49 -2.00
CA GLY A 27 0.12 -9.80 -2.65
C GLY A 27 0.16 -10.87 -1.56
N THR A 28 1.32 -11.46 -1.31
CA THR A 28 1.48 -12.47 -0.23
C THR A 28 1.33 -11.93 1.19
N GLY A 29 1.40 -10.62 1.38
CA GLY A 29 1.31 -9.97 2.69
C GLY A 29 2.64 -9.83 3.44
N GLY A 30 3.72 -10.45 2.96
CA GLY A 30 5.00 -10.48 3.67
C GLY A 30 5.59 -9.10 3.94
N THR A 31 5.49 -8.18 2.99
CA THR A 31 5.99 -6.81 3.15
C THR A 31 5.17 -6.04 4.18
N LEU A 32 3.84 -6.06 4.07
CA LEU A 32 2.95 -5.37 5.01
C LEU A 32 3.15 -5.90 6.44
N MET A 33 3.14 -7.21 6.61
CA MET A 33 3.21 -7.84 7.93
C MET A 33 4.58 -7.69 8.58
N GLY A 34 5.66 -7.96 7.83
CA GLY A 34 7.02 -7.86 8.35
C GLY A 34 7.40 -6.43 8.70
N THR A 35 7.20 -5.49 7.77
CA THR A 35 7.46 -4.08 7.99
C THR A 35 6.55 -3.49 9.07
N GLY A 36 5.24 -3.78 8.98
CA GLY A 36 4.25 -3.28 9.94
C GLY A 36 4.53 -3.69 11.38
N LYS A 37 4.95 -4.95 11.62
CA LYS A 37 5.35 -5.42 12.96
C LYS A 37 6.51 -4.59 13.51
N TYR A 38 7.56 -4.41 12.72
CA TYR A 38 8.71 -3.61 13.14
C TYR A 38 8.32 -2.16 13.42
N LEU A 39 7.54 -1.54 12.54
CA LEU A 39 7.12 -0.15 12.72
C LEU A 39 6.21 0.03 13.93
N LYS A 40 5.32 -0.91 14.24
CA LYS A 40 4.49 -0.87 15.46
C LYS A 40 5.29 -1.00 16.74
N GLU A 41 6.42 -1.70 16.74
CA GLU A 41 7.33 -1.73 17.89
C GLU A 41 8.01 -0.38 18.14
N LYS A 42 8.26 0.39 17.08
CA LYS A 42 8.90 1.72 17.16
C LYS A 42 7.88 2.84 17.38
N TRP A 43 6.73 2.74 16.75
CA TRP A 43 5.62 3.68 16.84
C TRP A 43 4.33 2.91 17.14
N PRO A 44 3.99 2.65 18.43
CA PRO A 44 2.86 1.81 18.81
C PRO A 44 1.50 2.28 18.28
N ASP A 45 1.34 3.58 18.05
CA ASP A 45 0.09 4.18 17.57
C ASP A 45 -0.05 4.17 16.04
N ILE A 46 0.99 3.76 15.29
CA ILE A 46 0.92 3.72 13.82
C ILE A 46 -0.19 2.78 13.36
N LYS A 47 -1.00 3.24 12.40
CA LYS A 47 -2.02 2.41 11.78
C LYS A 47 -1.44 1.56 10.65
N ILE A 48 -1.76 0.29 10.63
CA ILE A 48 -1.37 -0.65 9.57
C ILE A 48 -2.58 -0.89 8.68
N ILE A 49 -2.47 -0.48 7.41
CA ILE A 49 -3.60 -0.49 6.48
C ILE A 49 -3.24 -1.32 5.25
N ALA A 50 -4.04 -2.35 5.01
CA ALA A 50 -3.93 -3.19 3.82
C ALA A 50 -4.77 -2.61 2.69
N ILE A 51 -4.28 -2.72 1.46
CA ILE A 51 -5.03 -2.36 0.25
C ILE A 51 -5.26 -3.63 -0.57
N GLU A 52 -6.46 -3.78 -1.09
CA GLU A 52 -6.83 -4.82 -2.06
C GLU A 52 -7.63 -4.25 -3.23
N PRO A 53 -7.68 -4.94 -4.39
CA PRO A 53 -8.52 -4.50 -5.50
C PRO A 53 -10.00 -4.58 -5.14
N ALA A 54 -10.78 -3.56 -5.50
CA ALA A 54 -12.23 -3.56 -5.32
C ALA A 54 -12.94 -4.65 -6.13
N GLU A 55 -12.30 -5.12 -7.21
CA GLU A 55 -12.75 -6.21 -8.05
C GLU A 55 -12.46 -7.61 -7.46
N SER A 56 -11.59 -7.68 -6.41
CA SER A 56 -11.19 -8.91 -5.73
C SER A 56 -11.02 -8.67 -4.21
N PRO A 57 -12.10 -8.28 -3.49
CA PRO A 57 -12.02 -7.79 -2.11
C PRO A 57 -12.04 -8.93 -1.09
N VAL A 58 -11.11 -9.87 -1.18
CA VAL A 58 -11.08 -11.11 -0.38
C VAL A 58 -10.86 -10.85 1.11
N MET A 59 -10.00 -9.88 1.45
CA MET A 59 -9.77 -9.50 2.86
C MET A 59 -10.98 -8.79 3.48
N SER A 60 -11.79 -8.13 2.67
CA SER A 60 -13.05 -7.50 3.08
C SER A 60 -14.25 -8.46 3.06
N GLY A 61 -14.02 -9.76 2.84
CA GLY A 61 -15.06 -10.79 2.86
C GLY A 61 -15.82 -11.00 1.54
N GLY A 62 -15.32 -10.43 0.44
CA GLY A 62 -15.86 -10.65 -0.92
C GLY A 62 -15.19 -11.82 -1.63
N GLU A 63 -15.67 -12.08 -2.85
CA GLU A 63 -15.16 -13.16 -3.70
C GLU A 63 -13.93 -12.70 -4.51
N PRO A 64 -13.01 -13.63 -4.84
CA PRO A 64 -11.91 -13.33 -5.76
C PRO A 64 -12.43 -12.97 -7.14
N GLY A 65 -11.83 -11.98 -7.78
CA GLY A 65 -12.21 -11.51 -9.11
C GLY A 65 -11.01 -11.06 -9.94
N LEU A 66 -11.24 -10.87 -11.25
CA LEU A 66 -10.22 -10.37 -12.16
C LEU A 66 -10.05 -8.86 -11.98
N HIS A 67 -8.81 -8.41 -11.92
CA HIS A 67 -8.44 -7.00 -11.80
C HIS A 67 -7.14 -6.69 -12.54
N GLY A 68 -6.84 -5.41 -12.74
CA GLY A 68 -5.65 -4.95 -13.48
C GLY A 68 -4.53 -4.38 -12.58
N ILE A 69 -4.58 -4.55 -11.27
CA ILE A 69 -3.54 -4.07 -10.36
C ILE A 69 -2.53 -5.19 -10.12
N GLN A 70 -1.53 -5.31 -10.99
CA GLN A 70 -0.52 -6.35 -10.90
C GLN A 70 0.28 -6.25 -9.59
N GLY A 71 0.56 -7.42 -8.99
CA GLY A 71 1.40 -7.56 -7.79
C GLY A 71 0.65 -7.47 -6.47
N ILE A 72 -0.68 -7.25 -6.49
CA ILE A 72 -1.54 -7.32 -5.31
C ILE A 72 -2.82 -8.09 -5.64
N GLY A 73 -3.54 -8.53 -4.61
CA GLY A 73 -4.88 -9.11 -4.79
C GLY A 73 -4.90 -10.48 -5.44
N ASP A 74 -3.98 -11.38 -5.10
CA ASP A 74 -3.82 -12.71 -5.71
C ASP A 74 -4.94 -13.73 -5.33
N GLY A 75 -6.13 -13.25 -4.96
CA GLY A 75 -7.29 -14.09 -4.67
C GLY A 75 -7.31 -14.76 -3.29
N SER A 76 -6.35 -14.42 -2.43
CA SER A 76 -6.27 -14.91 -1.03
C SER A 76 -5.60 -13.85 -0.13
N LYS A 77 -5.87 -13.92 1.17
CA LYS A 77 -5.18 -13.06 2.15
C LYS A 77 -3.76 -13.53 2.50
N PHE A 78 -3.39 -14.75 2.16
CA PHE A 78 -2.09 -15.37 2.43
C PHE A 78 -1.59 -15.14 3.86
N LEU A 79 -0.47 -14.39 4.02
CA LEU A 79 0.15 -14.11 5.31
C LEU A 79 -0.48 -12.93 6.06
N VAL A 80 -1.47 -12.26 5.48
CA VAL A 80 -2.11 -11.10 6.13
C VAL A 80 -2.92 -11.58 7.33
N ASP A 81 -2.54 -11.10 8.50
CA ASP A 81 -3.27 -11.29 9.74
C ASP A 81 -4.25 -10.11 9.92
N LEU A 82 -5.53 -10.38 9.74
CA LEU A 82 -6.57 -9.36 9.82
C LEU A 82 -6.81 -8.83 11.24
N ASP A 83 -6.38 -9.57 12.27
CA ASP A 83 -6.43 -9.11 13.65
C ASP A 83 -5.30 -8.11 13.97
N PHE A 84 -4.22 -8.16 13.19
CA PHE A 84 -3.11 -7.22 13.28
C PHE A 84 -3.31 -5.95 12.45
N VAL A 85 -4.00 -6.05 11.32
CA VAL A 85 -4.26 -4.94 10.40
C VAL A 85 -5.38 -4.06 10.95
N ASP A 86 -5.14 -2.75 11.06
CA ASP A 86 -6.15 -1.82 11.61
C ASP A 86 -7.33 -1.59 10.64
N GLU A 87 -7.04 -1.54 9.32
CA GLU A 87 -8.05 -1.30 8.27
C GLU A 87 -7.70 -2.03 6.97
N VAL A 88 -8.73 -2.40 6.21
CA VAL A 88 -8.59 -2.90 4.83
C VAL A 88 -9.31 -1.94 3.89
N HIS A 89 -8.60 -1.43 2.89
CA HIS A 89 -9.14 -0.50 1.90
C HIS A 89 -9.21 -1.16 0.53
N THR A 90 -10.33 -0.98 -0.15
CA THR A 90 -10.48 -1.41 -1.53
C THR A 90 -10.22 -0.26 -2.49
N ILE A 91 -9.57 -0.55 -3.62
CA ILE A 91 -9.32 0.41 -4.69
C ILE A 91 -9.64 -0.21 -6.06
N LYS A 92 -10.32 0.54 -6.93
CA LYS A 92 -10.60 0.11 -8.30
C LYS A 92 -9.35 0.15 -9.17
N THR A 93 -9.22 -0.82 -10.08
CA THR A 93 -8.17 -0.85 -11.11
C THR A 93 -8.05 0.50 -11.85
N SER A 94 -9.18 1.03 -12.32
CA SER A 94 -9.20 2.30 -13.06
C SER A 94 -8.69 3.51 -12.26
N THR A 95 -8.94 3.52 -10.94
CA THR A 95 -8.41 4.57 -10.05
C THR A 95 -6.90 4.43 -9.89
N SER A 96 -6.39 3.21 -9.73
CA SER A 96 -4.95 2.93 -9.61
C SER A 96 -4.18 3.33 -10.87
N GLU A 97 -4.68 2.98 -12.04
CA GLU A 97 -4.11 3.39 -13.34
C GLU A 97 -4.10 4.91 -13.51
N SER A 98 -5.23 5.55 -13.20
CA SER A 98 -5.33 7.02 -13.28
C SER A 98 -4.36 7.71 -12.34
N ALA A 99 -4.18 7.19 -11.12
CA ALA A 99 -3.22 7.69 -10.15
C ALA A 99 -1.78 7.53 -10.65
N SER A 100 -1.41 6.36 -11.18
CA SER A 100 -0.08 6.13 -11.76
C SER A 100 0.22 7.10 -12.91
N LYS A 101 -0.74 7.29 -13.84
CA LYS A 101 -0.62 8.27 -14.94
C LYS A 101 -0.49 9.71 -14.43
N HIS A 102 -1.25 10.07 -13.39
CA HIS A 102 -1.17 11.40 -12.77
C HIS A 102 0.20 11.65 -12.13
N LEU A 103 0.74 10.67 -11.42
CA LEU A 103 2.07 10.74 -10.81
C LEU A 103 3.16 10.96 -11.85
N ALA A 104 3.11 10.22 -12.96
CA ALA A 104 4.04 10.40 -14.07
C ALA A 104 3.97 11.81 -14.66
N LYS A 105 2.75 12.29 -14.98
CA LYS A 105 2.55 13.59 -15.64
C LYS A 105 2.86 14.78 -14.74
N LYS A 106 2.46 14.73 -13.48
CA LYS A 106 2.55 15.90 -12.58
C LYS A 106 3.85 15.94 -11.79
N TYR A 107 4.37 14.78 -11.41
CA TYR A 107 5.51 14.69 -10.49
C TYR A 107 6.74 14.04 -11.12
N GLY A 108 6.66 13.55 -12.36
CA GLY A 108 7.74 12.82 -13.01
C GLY A 108 8.02 11.44 -12.39
N LEU A 109 7.10 10.92 -11.59
CA LEU A 109 7.19 9.62 -10.95
C LEU A 109 6.56 8.55 -11.85
N PHE A 110 7.37 7.93 -12.70
CA PHE A 110 6.93 6.85 -13.58
C PHE A 110 6.93 5.52 -12.81
N VAL A 111 5.79 5.19 -12.23
CA VAL A 111 5.58 4.06 -11.31
C VAL A 111 4.55 3.07 -11.83
N GLY A 112 4.58 1.83 -11.35
CA GLY A 112 3.60 0.80 -11.70
C GLY A 112 2.20 1.08 -11.14
N VAL A 113 1.22 0.28 -11.59
CA VAL A 113 -0.19 0.44 -11.22
C VAL A 113 -0.40 0.23 -9.72
N SER A 114 0.27 -0.75 -9.10
CA SER A 114 0.18 -0.98 -7.65
C SER A 114 0.74 0.17 -6.82
N ALA A 115 1.79 0.85 -7.30
CA ALA A 115 2.29 2.07 -6.66
C ALA A 115 1.27 3.22 -6.77
N GLY A 116 0.54 3.31 -7.89
CA GLY A 116 -0.60 4.23 -8.04
C GLY A 116 -1.69 3.95 -7.01
N ALA A 117 -2.02 2.67 -6.79
CA ALA A 117 -2.94 2.23 -5.74
C ALA A 117 -2.49 2.67 -4.35
N ASN A 118 -1.22 2.39 -4.03
CA ASN A 118 -0.62 2.71 -2.73
C ASN A 118 -0.65 4.21 -2.43
N LEU A 119 -0.20 5.03 -3.36
CA LEU A 119 -0.16 6.48 -3.18
C LEU A 119 -1.56 7.11 -3.12
N TYR A 120 -2.47 6.70 -4.01
CA TYR A 120 -3.85 7.20 -3.97
C TYR A 120 -4.52 6.90 -2.63
N SER A 121 -4.46 5.64 -2.19
CA SER A 121 -5.07 5.22 -0.92
C SER A 121 -4.43 5.93 0.27
N SER A 122 -3.12 6.17 0.25
CA SER A 122 -2.43 6.92 1.30
C SER A 122 -2.91 8.37 1.38
N PHE A 123 -3.00 9.07 0.26
CA PHE A 123 -3.52 10.44 0.24
C PHE A 123 -4.99 10.53 0.65
N ASP A 124 -5.83 9.59 0.19
CA ASP A 124 -7.24 9.56 0.54
C ASP A 124 -7.44 9.29 2.04
N TRP A 125 -6.67 8.36 2.61
CA TRP A 125 -6.70 8.06 4.04
C TRP A 125 -6.27 9.25 4.89
N LEU A 126 -5.14 9.88 4.55
CA LEU A 126 -4.63 11.08 5.24
C LEU A 126 -5.67 12.19 5.26
N ARG A 127 -6.30 12.45 4.11
CA ARG A 127 -7.34 13.47 3.98
C ARG A 127 -8.56 13.17 4.84
N LYS A 128 -9.05 11.93 4.81
CA LYS A 128 -10.25 11.50 5.55
C LYS A 128 -10.04 11.52 7.06
N ASN A 129 -8.84 11.21 7.52
CA ASN A 129 -8.51 11.14 8.94
C ASN A 129 -7.87 12.42 9.50
N ASN A 130 -7.73 13.45 8.67
CA ASN A 130 -7.03 14.70 9.04
C ASN A 130 -5.62 14.45 9.60
N CYS A 131 -4.94 13.43 9.07
CA CYS A 131 -3.57 13.05 9.40
C CYS A 131 -2.57 13.69 8.44
N LYS A 132 -1.28 13.69 8.80
CA LYS A 132 -0.24 14.41 8.04
C LYS A 132 0.76 13.50 7.35
N ASN A 133 1.13 12.39 7.97
CA ASN A 133 2.26 11.58 7.55
C ASN A 133 1.86 10.12 7.39
N ALA A 134 1.97 9.59 6.19
CA ALA A 134 1.85 8.16 5.94
C ALA A 134 3.08 7.63 5.22
N ILE A 135 3.39 6.37 5.47
CA ILE A 135 4.41 5.62 4.77
C ILE A 135 3.73 4.69 3.78
N THR A 136 4.26 4.64 2.57
CA THR A 136 3.93 3.61 1.59
C THR A 136 5.14 3.26 0.75
N ILE A 137 5.03 2.22 -0.09
CA ILE A 137 6.13 1.73 -0.92
C ILE A 137 5.78 1.89 -2.39
N ILE A 138 6.71 2.44 -3.15
CA ILE A 138 6.69 2.40 -4.61
C ILE A 138 7.38 1.11 -5.03
N CYS A 139 6.57 0.08 -5.34
CA CYS A 139 7.05 -1.28 -5.51
C CYS A 139 7.87 -1.49 -6.78
N ASP A 140 7.52 -0.80 -7.86
CA ASP A 140 8.13 -0.97 -9.17
C ASP A 140 7.96 0.26 -10.07
N ARG A 141 8.59 0.20 -11.24
CA ARG A 141 8.62 1.27 -12.23
C ARG A 141 7.61 1.01 -13.35
N GLY A 142 7.10 2.10 -13.93
CA GLY A 142 6.06 2.08 -14.96
C GLY A 142 6.45 1.39 -16.27
N GLU A 143 7.76 1.26 -16.58
CA GLU A 143 8.24 0.63 -17.82
C GLU A 143 7.75 -0.82 -18.00
N ARG A 144 7.40 -1.51 -16.91
CA ARG A 144 6.86 -2.87 -16.95
C ARG A 144 5.43 -2.94 -17.46
N TYR A 145 4.75 -1.80 -17.57
CA TYR A 145 3.30 -1.72 -17.78
C TYR A 145 2.91 -0.91 -19.02
N PHE A 146 3.80 -0.73 -19.99
CA PHE A 146 3.49 0.02 -21.22
C PHE A 146 2.26 -0.50 -21.97
N SER A 147 1.94 -1.78 -21.84
CA SER A 147 0.73 -2.36 -22.44
C SER A 147 -0.57 -1.99 -21.71
N CYS A 148 -0.47 -1.45 -20.48
CA CYS A 148 -1.62 -1.14 -19.62
C CYS A 148 -1.74 0.38 -19.33
N LEU A 149 -0.70 1.17 -19.65
CA LEU A 149 -0.62 2.63 -19.39
C LEU A 149 -0.83 3.48 -20.69
#